data_b13b7aa8402b916fec3c2f31ef50bdd0
#
_entry.id   b13b7aa8402b916fec3c2f31ef50bdd0
#
_cell.length_a   1.000
_cell.length_b   1.000
_cell.length_c   1.000
_cell.angle_alpha   90.00
_cell.angle_beta   90.00
_cell.angle_gamma   90.00
#
_symmetry.space_group_name_H-M   'P 1'
#
loop_
_entity.id
_entity.type
_entity.pdbx_description
1 polymer ?
#
loop_
_entity_poly.entity_id
_entity_poly.type
_entity_poly.pdbx_seq_one_letter_code
_entity_poly.pdbx_strand_id
1 'polypeptide(L)'
;MKTRIEHKIHAIADVLFRDMKDGKLDNEGVGLLAGQTGIIIFCKHYLQVFPNSEKEEILEGFLETYFDKLTSEIGLLTYCGGFTGALEGLKYLNRERLLEIDYSDVEKNYRELLQTFAINSILNGNYDYLHGGLGIVKYYCDDAEFVNRALEALEQTAEKGDRIYKWKSSLGLDRGVGYNICLSHGMSSIVSVLSLLGSEGIDQKKRDRIIRNTCNYILSQEIDPQQHGNYFPSQSLENDPEQINHQSRLGWCCLLYTSPSPRDRSLS
;
A
#
# COMPACT_ATOMS: atom_id res chain seq x y z
N MET A 1 20.61 10.19 -22.02
CA MET A 1 19.80 9.78 -20.85
C MET A 1 18.80 8.68 -21.23
N LYS A 2 18.00 8.84 -22.29
CA LYS A 2 17.01 7.85 -22.77
C LYS A 2 17.63 6.46 -22.97
N THR A 3 18.70 6.34 -23.74
CA THR A 3 19.42 5.09 -24.04
C THR A 3 19.92 4.36 -22.78
N ARG A 4 20.34 5.10 -21.73
CA ARG A 4 20.79 4.50 -20.47
C ARG A 4 19.63 3.91 -19.67
N ILE A 5 18.45 4.54 -19.74
CA ILE A 5 17.23 4.04 -19.08
C ILE A 5 16.75 2.78 -19.79
N GLU A 6 16.68 2.79 -21.12
CA GLU A 6 16.27 1.63 -21.93
C GLU A 6 17.20 0.43 -21.67
N HIS A 7 18.52 0.65 -21.64
CA HIS A 7 19.47 -0.42 -21.32
C HIS A 7 19.21 -1.03 -19.93
N LYS A 8 18.87 -0.21 -18.92
CA LYS A 8 18.52 -0.72 -17.58
C LYS A 8 17.21 -1.50 -17.58
N ILE A 9 16.21 -1.04 -18.32
CA ILE A 9 14.91 -1.72 -18.44
C ILE A 9 15.12 -3.11 -19.08
N HIS A 10 15.89 -3.19 -20.17
CA HIS A 10 16.24 -4.48 -20.78
C HIS A 10 16.98 -5.40 -19.82
N ALA A 11 17.98 -4.89 -19.10
CA ALA A 11 18.73 -5.69 -18.14
C ALA A 11 17.85 -6.26 -17.02
N ILE A 12 16.88 -5.48 -16.51
CA ILE A 12 15.91 -5.96 -15.51
C ILE A 12 15.02 -7.03 -16.13
N ALA A 13 14.46 -6.78 -17.32
CA ALA A 13 13.61 -7.72 -18.01
C ALA A 13 14.34 -9.07 -18.26
N ASP A 14 15.58 -9.04 -18.76
CA ASP A 14 16.35 -10.25 -19.03
C ASP A 14 16.60 -11.10 -17.78
N VAL A 15 16.82 -10.44 -16.64
CA VAL A 15 16.93 -11.15 -15.34
C VAL A 15 15.60 -11.80 -14.96
N LEU A 16 14.49 -11.06 -15.03
CA LEU A 16 13.19 -11.56 -14.62
C LEU A 16 12.70 -12.73 -15.49
N PHE A 17 12.81 -12.60 -16.81
CA PHE A 17 12.41 -13.68 -17.73
C PHE A 17 13.31 -14.92 -17.59
N ARG A 18 14.59 -14.77 -17.35
CA ARG A 18 15.48 -15.89 -17.04
C ARG A 18 15.06 -16.57 -15.72
N ASP A 19 14.81 -15.78 -14.67
CA ASP A 19 14.48 -16.29 -13.35
C ASP A 19 13.07 -16.95 -13.34
N MET A 20 12.12 -16.49 -14.19
CA MET A 20 10.87 -17.21 -14.48
C MET A 20 11.14 -18.57 -15.13
N LYS A 21 11.93 -18.58 -16.21
CA LYS A 21 12.27 -19.80 -16.95
C LYS A 21 12.98 -20.84 -16.08
N ASP A 22 13.79 -20.38 -15.13
CA ASP A 22 14.56 -21.21 -14.19
C ASP A 22 13.72 -21.65 -12.96
N GLY A 23 12.45 -21.23 -12.84
CA GLY A 23 11.56 -21.54 -11.69
C GLY A 23 11.97 -20.86 -10.39
N LYS A 24 12.88 -19.85 -10.43
CA LYS A 24 13.36 -19.17 -9.22
C LYS A 24 12.31 -18.28 -8.56
N LEU A 25 11.32 -17.83 -9.33
CA LEU A 25 10.22 -16.99 -8.87
C LEU A 25 9.01 -17.79 -8.40
N ASP A 26 9.00 -19.12 -8.54
CA ASP A 26 7.84 -19.94 -8.20
C ASP A 26 7.53 -19.95 -6.71
N ASN A 27 8.52 -19.73 -5.84
CA ASN A 27 8.34 -19.68 -4.39
C ASN A 27 8.02 -18.27 -3.86
N GLU A 28 8.02 -17.25 -4.72
CA GLU A 28 7.63 -15.90 -4.32
C GLU A 28 6.13 -15.81 -4.03
N GLY A 29 5.75 -14.93 -3.10
CA GLY A 29 4.35 -14.67 -2.81
C GLY A 29 3.60 -14.03 -3.98
N VAL A 30 2.27 -14.05 -3.95
CA VAL A 30 1.41 -13.48 -5.02
C VAL A 30 1.32 -11.95 -5.00
N GLY A 31 1.85 -11.27 -3.98
CA GLY A 31 1.61 -9.86 -3.70
C GLY A 31 2.00 -8.85 -4.80
N LEU A 32 1.53 -7.63 -4.62
CA LEU A 32 1.73 -6.54 -5.57
C LEU A 32 3.13 -5.90 -5.47
N LEU A 33 3.57 -5.53 -4.26
CA LEU A 33 4.84 -4.82 -4.04
C LEU A 33 5.98 -5.78 -3.69
N ALA A 34 5.66 -6.89 -3.06
CA ALA A 34 6.59 -7.95 -2.72
C ALA A 34 5.98 -9.27 -3.18
N GLY A 35 6.14 -9.59 -4.48
CA GLY A 35 5.61 -10.82 -5.05
C GLY A 35 5.41 -10.79 -6.56
N GLN A 36 4.83 -11.86 -7.06
CA GLN A 36 4.70 -12.18 -8.48
C GLN A 36 3.85 -11.17 -9.27
N THR A 37 2.79 -10.59 -8.67
CA THR A 37 1.89 -9.65 -9.37
C THR A 37 2.62 -8.41 -9.88
N GLY A 38 3.50 -7.81 -9.08
CA GLY A 38 4.28 -6.64 -9.52
C GLY A 38 5.24 -6.98 -10.66
N ILE A 39 5.80 -8.19 -10.64
CA ILE A 39 6.65 -8.69 -11.71
C ILE A 39 5.85 -8.87 -13.01
N ILE A 40 4.66 -9.46 -12.92
CA ILE A 40 3.74 -9.64 -14.07
C ILE A 40 3.39 -8.28 -14.68
N ILE A 41 3.03 -7.28 -13.87
CA ILE A 41 2.73 -5.92 -14.33
C ILE A 41 3.92 -5.34 -15.11
N PHE A 42 5.14 -5.44 -14.55
CA PHE A 42 6.33 -4.96 -15.24
C PHE A 42 6.55 -5.68 -16.58
N CYS A 43 6.44 -7.01 -16.61
CA CYS A 43 6.68 -7.80 -17.81
C CYS A 43 5.63 -7.53 -18.90
N LYS A 44 4.35 -7.37 -18.53
CA LYS A 44 3.29 -7.00 -19.50
C LYS A 44 3.54 -5.63 -20.13
N HIS A 45 3.89 -4.62 -19.34
CA HIS A 45 4.28 -3.30 -19.87
C HIS A 45 5.55 -3.37 -20.73
N TYR A 46 6.53 -4.16 -20.31
CA TYR A 46 7.76 -4.35 -21.08
C TYR A 46 7.46 -4.92 -22.47
N LEU A 47 6.66 -6.00 -22.55
CA LEU A 47 6.31 -6.65 -23.81
C LEU A 47 5.41 -5.78 -24.71
N GLN A 48 4.58 -4.92 -24.13
CA GLN A 48 3.80 -3.94 -24.89
C GLN A 48 4.70 -2.95 -25.66
N VAL A 49 5.85 -2.58 -25.08
CA VAL A 49 6.81 -1.64 -25.69
C VAL A 49 7.86 -2.38 -26.53
N PHE A 50 8.28 -3.56 -26.13
CA PHE A 50 9.32 -4.38 -26.73
C PHE A 50 8.82 -5.80 -26.99
N PRO A 51 7.98 -6.02 -28.01
CA PRO A 51 7.40 -7.34 -28.32
C PRO A 51 8.48 -8.40 -28.56
N ASN A 52 8.32 -9.56 -27.93
CA ASN A 52 9.23 -10.69 -28.06
C ASN A 52 8.49 -12.00 -27.77
N SER A 53 8.33 -12.87 -28.78
CA SER A 53 7.54 -14.08 -28.69
C SER A 53 8.08 -15.11 -27.69
N GLU A 54 9.40 -15.26 -27.56
CA GLU A 54 9.99 -16.17 -26.54
C GLU A 54 9.67 -15.70 -25.12
N LYS A 55 9.76 -14.39 -24.88
CA LYS A 55 9.42 -13.81 -23.56
C LYS A 55 7.91 -13.87 -23.27
N GLU A 56 7.08 -13.75 -24.30
CA GLU A 56 5.62 -13.94 -24.16
C GLU A 56 5.29 -15.36 -23.73
N GLU A 57 5.87 -16.39 -24.38
CA GLU A 57 5.69 -17.79 -24.01
C GLU A 57 6.15 -18.09 -22.55
N ILE A 58 7.29 -17.54 -22.14
CA ILE A 58 7.79 -17.65 -20.76
C ILE A 58 6.79 -17.03 -19.78
N LEU A 59 6.25 -15.85 -20.08
CA LEU A 59 5.28 -15.18 -19.22
C LEU A 59 3.95 -15.93 -19.15
N GLU A 60 3.49 -16.52 -20.25
CA GLU A 60 2.27 -17.35 -20.26
C GLU A 60 2.40 -18.55 -19.32
N GLY A 61 3.48 -19.30 -19.40
CA GLY A 61 3.74 -20.42 -18.48
C GLY A 61 3.85 -19.98 -17.02
N PHE A 62 4.45 -18.80 -16.76
CA PHE A 62 4.50 -18.22 -15.42
C PHE A 62 3.12 -17.81 -14.91
N LEU A 63 2.25 -17.28 -15.78
CA LEU A 63 0.87 -16.91 -15.44
C LEU A 63 0.04 -18.14 -15.04
N GLU A 64 0.18 -19.27 -15.72
CA GLU A 64 -0.51 -20.51 -15.34
C GLU A 64 -0.16 -20.90 -13.90
N THR A 65 1.12 -20.96 -13.56
CA THR A 65 1.59 -21.26 -12.21
C THR A 65 1.10 -20.23 -11.18
N TYR A 66 1.09 -18.94 -11.54
CA TYR A 66 0.58 -17.86 -10.68
C TYR A 66 -0.90 -18.03 -10.38
N PHE A 67 -1.74 -18.35 -11.37
CA PHE A 67 -3.18 -18.54 -11.16
C PHE A 67 -3.50 -19.79 -10.36
N ASP A 68 -2.77 -20.87 -10.58
CA ASP A 68 -2.89 -22.09 -9.77
C ASP A 68 -2.61 -21.77 -8.30
N LYS A 69 -1.56 -21.02 -8.03
CA LYS A 69 -1.19 -20.58 -6.69
C LYS A 69 -2.23 -19.65 -6.05
N LEU A 70 -2.76 -18.70 -6.83
CA LEU A 70 -3.78 -17.75 -6.37
C LEU A 70 -5.08 -18.45 -5.96
N THR A 71 -5.41 -19.60 -6.58
CA THR A 71 -6.63 -20.35 -6.31
C THR A 71 -6.46 -21.47 -5.29
N SER A 72 -5.24 -21.99 -5.09
CA SER A 72 -4.98 -23.17 -4.25
C SER A 72 -4.40 -22.86 -2.88
N GLU A 73 -3.72 -21.71 -2.71
CA GLU A 73 -2.99 -21.37 -1.50
C GLU A 73 -3.49 -20.08 -0.85
N ILE A 74 -3.94 -20.16 0.41
CA ILE A 74 -4.20 -18.97 1.21
C ILE A 74 -2.89 -18.59 1.91
N GLY A 75 -2.15 -17.67 1.29
CA GLY A 75 -0.97 -17.07 1.88
C GLY A 75 -1.28 -15.82 2.70
N LEU A 76 -0.40 -14.82 2.61
CA LEU A 76 -0.63 -13.51 3.24
C LEU A 76 -1.86 -12.82 2.61
N LEU A 77 -2.66 -12.16 3.44
CA LEU A 77 -3.88 -11.46 3.00
C LEU A 77 -3.66 -9.97 2.71
N THR A 78 -2.48 -9.44 3.01
CA THR A 78 -2.13 -8.02 3.01
C THR A 78 -1.98 -7.42 1.61
N TYR A 79 -1.92 -6.09 1.56
CA TYR A 79 -1.76 -5.35 0.30
C TYR A 79 -0.34 -5.48 -0.30
N CYS A 80 0.71 -5.47 0.52
CA CYS A 80 2.10 -5.49 0.04
C CYS A 80 2.46 -6.83 -0.62
N GLY A 81 2.47 -7.89 0.17
CA GLY A 81 2.96 -9.21 -0.23
C GLY A 81 1.88 -10.27 -0.39
N GLY A 82 0.60 -9.90 -0.22
CA GLY A 82 -0.49 -10.86 -0.12
C GLY A 82 -1.58 -10.71 -1.17
N PHE A 83 -2.65 -11.42 -0.89
CA PHE A 83 -3.78 -11.65 -1.79
C PHE A 83 -4.50 -10.35 -2.19
N THR A 84 -4.70 -9.40 -1.26
CA THR A 84 -5.32 -8.10 -1.59
C THR A 84 -4.51 -7.33 -2.63
N GLY A 85 -3.17 -7.36 -2.52
CA GLY A 85 -2.31 -6.74 -3.53
C GLY A 85 -2.39 -7.46 -4.88
N ALA A 86 -2.52 -8.78 -4.88
CA ALA A 86 -2.73 -9.55 -6.10
C ALA A 86 -4.04 -9.13 -6.80
N LEU A 87 -5.15 -9.09 -6.08
CA LEU A 87 -6.44 -8.62 -6.61
C LEU A 87 -6.37 -7.19 -7.17
N GLU A 88 -5.71 -6.26 -6.46
CA GLU A 88 -5.49 -4.90 -6.96
C GLU A 88 -4.67 -4.87 -8.25
N GLY A 89 -3.64 -5.71 -8.35
CA GLY A 89 -2.83 -5.84 -9.55
C GLY A 89 -3.61 -6.44 -10.72
N LEU A 90 -4.46 -7.44 -10.50
CA LEU A 90 -5.34 -8.00 -11.52
C LEU A 90 -6.37 -6.96 -12.00
N LYS A 91 -6.96 -6.20 -11.07
CA LYS A 91 -7.85 -5.06 -11.39
C LYS A 91 -7.13 -4.03 -12.27
N TYR A 92 -5.87 -3.72 -11.95
CA TYR A 92 -5.05 -2.83 -12.76
C TYR A 92 -4.79 -3.41 -14.16
N LEU A 93 -4.35 -4.66 -14.27
CA LEU A 93 -4.02 -5.32 -15.54
C LEU A 93 -5.24 -5.36 -16.49
N ASN A 94 -6.43 -5.66 -15.95
CA ASN A 94 -7.69 -5.63 -16.71
C ASN A 94 -8.05 -4.21 -17.17
N ARG A 95 -7.96 -3.21 -16.29
CA ARG A 95 -8.25 -1.82 -16.60
C ARG A 95 -7.36 -1.28 -17.71
N GLU A 96 -6.08 -1.60 -17.66
CA GLU A 96 -5.09 -1.18 -18.68
C GLU A 96 -5.11 -2.09 -19.93
N ARG A 97 -5.99 -3.10 -19.99
CA ARG A 97 -6.08 -4.09 -21.08
C ARG A 97 -4.77 -4.82 -21.37
N LEU A 98 -3.98 -5.02 -20.33
CA LEU A 98 -2.71 -5.77 -20.40
C LEU A 98 -2.93 -7.27 -20.24
N LEU A 99 -4.04 -7.65 -19.61
CA LEU A 99 -4.45 -9.02 -19.38
C LEU A 99 -5.97 -9.04 -19.19
N GLU A 100 -6.68 -9.90 -19.94
CA GLU A 100 -8.13 -10.08 -19.80
C GLU A 100 -8.41 -11.32 -18.97
N ILE A 101 -8.77 -11.13 -17.69
CA ILE A 101 -9.00 -12.23 -16.74
C ILE A 101 -10.26 -11.96 -15.95
N ASP A 102 -11.10 -12.96 -15.87
CA ASP A 102 -12.18 -13.01 -14.89
C ASP A 102 -11.68 -13.64 -13.58
N TYR A 103 -11.56 -12.82 -12.55
CA TYR A 103 -11.19 -13.21 -11.18
C TYR A 103 -12.33 -13.01 -10.18
N SER A 104 -13.54 -12.77 -10.66
CA SER A 104 -14.71 -12.44 -9.84
C SER A 104 -15.07 -13.55 -8.85
N ASP A 105 -14.97 -14.82 -9.24
CA ASP A 105 -15.23 -15.95 -8.34
C ASP A 105 -14.16 -16.03 -7.23
N VAL A 106 -12.90 -15.77 -7.59
CA VAL A 106 -11.80 -15.73 -6.61
C VAL A 106 -12.02 -14.61 -5.62
N GLU A 107 -12.31 -13.39 -6.09
CA GLU A 107 -12.60 -12.25 -5.23
C GLU A 107 -13.79 -12.54 -4.31
N LYS A 108 -14.88 -13.07 -4.84
CA LYS A 108 -16.10 -13.39 -4.08
C LYS A 108 -15.83 -14.41 -2.97
N ASN A 109 -15.07 -15.47 -3.27
CA ASN A 109 -14.75 -16.52 -2.31
C ASN A 109 -13.89 -16.02 -1.14
N TYR A 110 -13.04 -15.03 -1.36
CA TYR A 110 -12.14 -14.48 -0.33
C TYR A 110 -12.64 -13.19 0.33
N ARG A 111 -13.70 -12.58 -0.16
CA ARG A 111 -14.21 -11.29 0.33
C ARG A 111 -14.43 -11.27 1.84
N GLU A 112 -15.19 -12.21 2.37
CA GLU A 112 -15.51 -12.27 3.81
C GLU A 112 -14.25 -12.48 4.66
N LEU A 113 -13.34 -13.35 4.22
CA LEU A 113 -12.07 -13.60 4.88
C LEU A 113 -11.22 -12.31 4.94
N LEU A 114 -11.08 -11.62 3.82
CA LEU A 114 -10.30 -10.38 3.72
C LEU A 114 -10.89 -9.27 4.59
N GLN A 115 -12.21 -9.07 4.54
CA GLN A 115 -12.90 -8.08 5.34
C GLN A 115 -12.80 -8.37 6.84
N THR A 116 -12.95 -9.65 7.23
CA THR A 116 -12.79 -10.07 8.63
C THR A 116 -11.36 -9.86 9.10
N PHE A 117 -10.37 -10.23 8.29
CA PHE A 117 -8.97 -9.99 8.59
C PHE A 117 -8.67 -8.51 8.78
N ALA A 118 -9.21 -7.63 7.91
CA ALA A 118 -8.99 -6.19 7.98
C ALA A 118 -9.51 -5.60 9.31
N ILE A 119 -10.76 -5.93 9.67
CA ILE A 119 -11.36 -5.45 10.92
C ILE A 119 -10.58 -5.94 12.13
N ASN A 120 -10.26 -7.23 12.19
CA ASN A 120 -9.49 -7.81 13.29
C ASN A 120 -8.09 -7.21 13.38
N SER A 121 -7.43 -6.94 12.25
CA SER A 121 -6.13 -6.29 12.22
C SER A 121 -6.21 -4.88 12.83
N ILE A 122 -7.17 -4.07 12.43
CA ILE A 122 -7.38 -2.71 12.97
C ILE A 122 -7.67 -2.78 14.48
N LEU A 123 -8.56 -3.66 14.92
CA LEU A 123 -8.92 -3.82 16.34
C LEU A 123 -7.73 -4.26 17.20
N ASN A 124 -6.78 -4.99 16.63
CA ASN A 124 -5.54 -5.40 17.29
C ASN A 124 -4.38 -4.38 17.10
N GLY A 125 -4.67 -3.16 16.62
CA GLY A 125 -3.69 -2.08 16.47
C GLY A 125 -2.86 -2.14 15.17
N ASN A 126 -3.14 -3.10 14.28
CA ASN A 126 -2.48 -3.18 12.96
C ASN A 126 -3.36 -2.55 11.87
N TYR A 127 -3.39 -1.22 11.85
CA TYR A 127 -4.07 -0.43 10.79
C TYR A 127 -3.19 -0.19 9.56
N ASP A 128 -1.96 -0.68 9.52
CA ASP A 128 -0.98 -0.47 8.45
C ASP A 128 -1.59 -0.64 7.05
N TYR A 129 -1.19 0.24 6.11
CA TYR A 129 -1.68 0.19 4.74
C TYR A 129 -1.13 -1.02 3.98
N LEU A 130 0.15 -1.31 4.14
CA LEU A 130 0.84 -2.36 3.39
C LEU A 130 0.66 -3.75 4.02
N HIS A 131 0.68 -3.82 5.36
CA HIS A 131 0.76 -5.09 6.09
C HIS A 131 -0.40 -5.29 7.08
N GLY A 132 -1.39 -4.40 7.09
CA GLY A 132 -2.55 -4.43 7.98
C GLY A 132 -3.88 -4.25 7.28
N GLY A 133 -4.85 -3.70 8.02
CA GLY A 133 -6.24 -3.64 7.58
C GLY A 133 -6.54 -2.58 6.51
N LEU A 134 -5.83 -1.44 6.48
CA LEU A 134 -6.21 -0.31 5.62
C LEU A 134 -6.05 -0.57 4.12
N GLY A 135 -5.09 -1.41 3.71
CA GLY A 135 -4.97 -1.79 2.31
C GLY A 135 -6.20 -2.54 1.78
N ILE A 136 -6.81 -3.36 2.65
CA ILE A 136 -8.05 -4.08 2.33
C ILE A 136 -9.25 -3.11 2.34
N VAL A 137 -9.30 -2.17 3.28
CA VAL A 137 -10.34 -1.12 3.30
C VAL A 137 -10.29 -0.30 2.01
N LYS A 138 -9.09 0.03 1.51
CA LYS A 138 -8.92 0.72 0.23
C LYS A 138 -9.40 -0.13 -0.95
N TYR A 139 -9.14 -1.43 -0.94
CA TYR A 139 -9.57 -2.31 -2.03
C TYR A 139 -11.10 -2.42 -2.11
N TYR A 140 -11.77 -2.56 -0.98
CA TYR A 140 -13.24 -2.65 -0.87
C TYR A 140 -13.89 -1.30 -0.51
N CYS A 141 -13.35 -0.19 -0.99
CA CYS A 141 -13.83 1.16 -0.66
C CYS A 141 -15.27 1.46 -1.12
N ASP A 142 -15.80 0.66 -2.02
CA ASP A 142 -17.18 0.77 -2.53
C ASP A 142 -18.19 -0.03 -1.69
N ASP A 143 -17.75 -0.83 -0.71
CA ASP A 143 -18.59 -1.61 0.21
C ASP A 143 -18.87 -0.78 1.47
N ALA A 144 -20.00 -0.04 1.48
CA ALA A 144 -20.33 0.89 2.55
C ALA A 144 -20.49 0.21 3.92
N GLU A 145 -21.03 -1.01 3.97
CA GLU A 145 -21.20 -1.75 5.24
C GLU A 145 -19.83 -2.10 5.83
N PHE A 146 -18.94 -2.65 5.01
CA PHE A 146 -17.59 -2.98 5.44
C PHE A 146 -16.81 -1.72 5.85
N VAL A 147 -16.89 -0.64 5.06
CA VAL A 147 -16.24 0.64 5.36
C VAL A 147 -16.73 1.21 6.70
N ASN A 148 -18.03 1.18 6.98
CA ASN A 148 -18.56 1.64 8.27
C ASN A 148 -18.03 0.82 9.45
N ARG A 149 -17.90 -0.50 9.31
CA ARG A 149 -17.24 -1.35 10.32
C ARG A 149 -15.77 -0.98 10.52
N ALA A 150 -15.06 -0.66 9.45
CA ALA A 150 -13.66 -0.20 9.53
C ALA A 150 -13.55 1.16 10.24
N LEU A 151 -14.46 2.11 9.96
CA LEU A 151 -14.53 3.39 10.66
C LEU A 151 -14.80 3.20 12.16
N GLU A 152 -15.65 2.26 12.54
CA GLU A 152 -15.90 1.91 13.94
C GLU A 152 -14.65 1.34 14.61
N ALA A 153 -13.99 0.40 13.97
CA ALA A 153 -12.76 -0.21 14.49
C ALA A 153 -11.64 0.83 14.67
N LEU A 154 -11.46 1.74 13.70
CA LEU A 154 -10.51 2.85 13.82
C LEU A 154 -10.89 3.79 14.97
N GLU A 155 -12.15 4.16 15.11
CA GLU A 155 -12.57 5.06 16.18
C GLU A 155 -12.47 4.41 17.57
N GLN A 156 -12.71 3.12 17.67
CA GLN A 156 -12.57 2.34 18.91
C GLN A 156 -11.13 2.24 19.37
N THR A 157 -10.19 2.08 18.46
CA THR A 157 -8.76 1.89 18.76
C THR A 157 -7.97 3.19 18.85
N ALA A 158 -8.57 4.32 18.49
CA ALA A 158 -7.95 5.63 18.59
C ALA A 158 -7.68 6.04 20.03
N GLU A 159 -6.47 6.50 20.32
CA GLU A 159 -6.20 7.32 21.50
C GLU A 159 -6.69 8.74 21.21
N LYS A 160 -7.64 9.23 22.04
CA LYS A 160 -8.37 10.47 21.81
C LYS A 160 -7.91 11.55 22.78
N GLY A 161 -7.50 12.71 22.25
CA GLY A 161 -7.23 13.93 22.99
C GLY A 161 -8.15 15.06 22.56
N ASP A 162 -7.84 16.31 22.98
CA ASP A 162 -8.58 17.48 22.51
C ASP A 162 -8.30 17.72 21.02
N ARG A 163 -9.31 17.42 20.20
CA ARG A 163 -9.28 17.53 18.73
C ARG A 163 -8.17 16.76 18.04
N ILE A 164 -7.60 15.72 18.67
CA ILE A 164 -6.59 14.84 18.10
C ILE A 164 -6.97 13.38 18.27
N TYR A 165 -6.67 12.58 17.22
CA TYR A 165 -6.72 11.12 17.25
C TYR A 165 -5.36 10.59 16.81
N LYS A 166 -4.85 9.59 17.53
CA LYS A 166 -3.59 8.91 17.22
C LYS A 166 -3.67 7.43 17.52
N TRP A 167 -2.84 6.66 16.86
CA TRP A 167 -2.81 5.20 17.01
C TRP A 167 -1.37 4.74 17.18
N LYS A 168 -1.17 3.83 18.14
CA LYS A 168 0.09 3.11 18.27
C LYS A 168 0.27 2.11 17.14
N SER A 169 1.51 1.92 16.71
CA SER A 169 1.95 0.92 15.75
C SER A 169 3.29 0.34 16.17
N SER A 170 3.52 -0.92 15.86
CA SER A 170 4.83 -1.57 15.96
C SER A 170 5.55 -1.63 14.61
N LEU A 171 4.85 -1.32 13.51
CA LEU A 171 5.41 -1.37 12.16
C LEU A 171 6.10 -0.06 11.78
N GLY A 172 7.22 -0.19 11.09
CA GLY A 172 8.04 0.95 10.69
C GLY A 172 8.78 1.65 11.83
N LEU A 173 8.89 0.99 13.00
CA LEU A 173 9.67 1.42 14.15
C LEU A 173 10.83 0.45 14.34
N ASP A 174 12.00 0.99 14.66
CA ASP A 174 13.20 0.17 14.88
C ASP A 174 13.09 -0.67 16.16
N ARG A 175 12.35 -0.16 17.15
CA ARG A 175 12.15 -0.83 18.44
C ARG A 175 10.79 -0.50 19.03
N GLY A 176 10.12 -1.55 19.56
CA GLY A 176 8.93 -1.39 20.39
C GLY A 176 7.69 -0.89 19.65
N VAL A 177 6.81 -0.22 20.39
CA VAL A 177 5.54 0.34 19.93
C VAL A 177 5.57 1.85 20.10
N GLY A 178 5.15 2.58 19.10
CA GLY A 178 5.11 4.04 19.13
C GLY A 178 4.11 4.60 18.14
N TYR A 179 4.23 5.89 17.80
CA TYR A 179 3.34 6.55 16.86
C TYR A 179 4.08 6.78 15.54
N ASN A 180 3.61 6.14 14.48
CA ASN A 180 4.13 6.31 13.13
C ASN A 180 3.21 7.26 12.36
N ILE A 181 3.77 8.30 11.72
CA ILE A 181 3.01 9.30 10.96
C ILE A 181 3.23 9.21 9.45
N CYS A 182 4.10 8.30 8.99
CA CYS A 182 4.37 8.14 7.56
C CYS A 182 3.17 7.54 6.80
N LEU A 183 3.26 7.53 5.47
CA LEU A 183 2.15 7.08 4.62
C LEU A 183 2.01 5.56 4.57
N SER A 184 3.11 4.81 4.53
CA SER A 184 3.03 3.34 4.37
C SER A 184 2.60 2.60 5.64
N HIS A 185 3.10 3.05 6.80
CA HIS A 185 2.97 2.35 8.08
C HIS A 185 2.31 3.18 9.17
N GLY A 186 1.95 4.42 8.87
CA GLY A 186 1.53 5.39 9.87
C GLY A 186 0.16 6.03 9.59
N MET A 187 -0.17 7.01 10.43
CA MET A 187 -1.49 7.65 10.46
C MET A 187 -1.82 8.44 9.19
N SER A 188 -0.83 8.83 8.38
CA SER A 188 -1.12 9.44 7.07
C SER A 188 -1.83 8.47 6.13
N SER A 189 -1.68 7.15 6.29
CA SER A 189 -2.47 6.17 5.53
C SER A 189 -3.95 6.21 5.90
N ILE A 190 -4.28 6.43 7.18
CA ILE A 190 -5.68 6.58 7.62
C ILE A 190 -6.31 7.78 6.88
N VAL A 191 -5.65 8.94 6.91
CA VAL A 191 -6.13 10.13 6.21
C VAL A 191 -6.27 9.87 4.71
N SER A 192 -5.25 9.28 4.08
CA SER A 192 -5.24 9.01 2.65
C SER A 192 -6.37 8.05 2.23
N VAL A 193 -6.50 6.90 2.89
CA VAL A 193 -7.53 5.91 2.57
C VAL A 193 -8.93 6.47 2.79
N LEU A 194 -9.17 7.09 3.96
CA LEU A 194 -10.50 7.64 4.26
C LEU A 194 -10.91 8.80 3.34
N SER A 195 -9.93 9.56 2.81
CA SER A 195 -10.20 10.63 1.85
C SER A 195 -10.59 10.12 0.46
N LEU A 196 -10.28 8.86 0.12
CA LEU A 196 -10.67 8.22 -1.14
C LEU A 196 -12.05 7.58 -1.10
N LEU A 197 -12.64 7.43 0.10
CA LEU A 197 -13.94 6.78 0.26
C LEU A 197 -15.06 7.66 -0.33
N GLY A 198 -16.00 7.01 -1.02
CA GLY A 198 -17.24 7.62 -1.46
C GLY A 198 -18.07 8.16 -0.29
N SER A 199 -19.23 8.74 -0.62
CA SER A 199 -20.13 9.30 0.40
C SER A 199 -21.43 8.50 0.57
N GLU A 200 -21.76 7.64 -0.39
CA GLU A 200 -23.03 6.91 -0.38
C GLU A 200 -22.97 5.75 0.64
N GLY A 201 -23.93 5.74 1.56
CA GLY A 201 -24.07 4.70 2.59
C GLY A 201 -23.00 4.74 3.69
N ILE A 202 -22.05 5.69 3.66
CA ILE A 202 -20.95 5.80 4.63
C ILE A 202 -21.30 6.85 5.70
N ASP A 203 -20.90 6.60 6.95
CA ASP A 203 -20.97 7.58 8.04
C ASP A 203 -19.93 8.71 7.81
N GLN A 204 -20.33 9.68 7.01
CA GLN A 204 -19.49 10.82 6.65
C GLN A 204 -19.05 11.62 7.87
N LYS A 205 -19.92 11.77 8.89
CA LYS A 205 -19.57 12.54 10.11
C LYS A 205 -18.44 11.86 10.87
N LYS A 206 -18.48 10.54 10.99
CA LYS A 206 -17.43 9.75 11.63
C LYS A 206 -16.14 9.79 10.82
N ARG A 207 -16.23 9.54 9.52
CA ARG A 207 -15.07 9.64 8.58
C ARG A 207 -14.37 10.99 8.69
N ASP A 208 -15.12 12.08 8.56
CA ASP A 208 -14.55 13.44 8.54
C ASP A 208 -14.00 13.83 9.92
N ARG A 209 -14.57 13.34 11.00
CA ARG A 209 -14.05 13.50 12.36
C ARG A 209 -12.71 12.77 12.52
N ILE A 210 -12.62 11.53 12.07
CA ILE A 210 -11.36 10.76 12.11
C ILE A 210 -10.29 11.48 11.29
N ILE A 211 -10.57 11.83 10.03
CA ILE A 211 -9.63 12.55 9.16
C ILE A 211 -9.13 13.83 9.84
N ARG A 212 -10.05 14.70 10.28
CA ARG A 212 -9.69 16.00 10.88
C ARG A 212 -8.81 15.85 12.11
N ASN A 213 -9.20 14.97 13.02
CA ASN A 213 -8.46 14.82 14.29
C ASN A 213 -7.10 14.13 14.07
N THR A 214 -7.00 13.24 13.09
CA THR A 214 -5.72 12.65 12.66
C THR A 214 -4.81 13.68 12.01
N CYS A 215 -5.35 14.52 11.11
CA CYS A 215 -4.61 15.63 10.52
C CYS A 215 -4.08 16.60 11.59
N ASN A 216 -4.91 16.95 12.58
CA ASN A 216 -4.47 17.84 13.68
C ASN A 216 -3.29 17.23 14.43
N TYR A 217 -3.31 15.92 14.68
CA TYR A 217 -2.18 15.24 15.32
C TYR A 217 -0.94 15.27 14.44
N ILE A 218 -1.05 14.94 13.15
CA ILE A 218 0.07 14.96 12.22
C ILE A 218 0.67 16.36 12.13
N LEU A 219 -0.16 17.40 12.02
CA LEU A 219 0.28 18.80 11.97
C LEU A 219 0.99 19.24 13.25
N SER A 220 0.62 18.70 14.41
CA SER A 220 1.32 18.99 15.68
C SER A 220 2.75 18.42 15.73
N GLN A 221 3.12 17.58 14.76
CA GLN A 221 4.46 16.98 14.65
C GLN A 221 5.38 17.74 13.67
N GLU A 222 5.01 18.96 13.26
CA GLU A 222 5.83 19.80 12.37
C GLU A 222 7.17 20.14 13.03
N ILE A 223 8.25 20.06 12.24
CA ILE A 223 9.62 20.39 12.63
C ILE A 223 10.20 21.47 11.74
N ASP A 224 11.27 22.12 12.19
CA ASP A 224 11.93 23.17 11.43
C ASP A 224 12.65 22.60 10.20
N PRO A 225 12.18 22.92 8.98
CA PRO A 225 12.78 22.41 7.76
C PRO A 225 14.20 22.97 7.49
N GLN A 226 14.58 24.06 8.13
CA GLN A 226 15.94 24.60 8.01
C GLN A 226 16.95 23.74 8.77
N GLN A 227 16.52 23.13 9.88
CA GLN A 227 17.35 22.25 10.69
C GLN A 227 17.36 20.80 10.17
N HIS A 228 16.21 20.31 9.70
CA HIS A 228 16.02 18.89 9.39
C HIS A 228 15.87 18.57 7.90
N GLY A 229 15.72 19.57 7.03
CA GLY A 229 15.54 19.40 5.59
C GLY A 229 14.14 18.91 5.17
N ASN A 230 13.21 18.74 6.11
CA ASN A 230 11.84 18.28 5.91
C ASN A 230 10.91 18.88 6.97
N TYR A 231 9.61 18.96 6.66
CA TYR A 231 8.60 19.53 7.55
C TYR A 231 8.10 18.57 8.63
N PHE A 232 8.16 17.27 8.38
CA PHE A 232 7.66 16.25 9.29
C PHE A 232 8.66 15.09 9.41
N PRO A 233 8.87 14.56 10.62
CA PRO A 233 9.59 13.30 10.79
C PRO A 233 8.73 12.14 10.29
N SER A 234 9.32 10.98 10.07
CA SER A 234 8.55 9.76 9.72
C SER A 234 7.81 9.18 10.93
N GLN A 235 8.25 9.51 12.13
CA GLN A 235 7.73 9.05 13.41
C GLN A 235 7.39 10.24 14.29
N SER A 236 6.45 10.06 15.23
CA SER A 236 6.02 11.11 16.12
C SER A 236 7.14 11.57 17.05
N LEU A 237 7.15 12.87 17.35
CA LEU A 237 8.02 13.50 18.37
C LEU A 237 7.68 13.06 19.81
N GLU A 238 6.56 12.35 20.01
CA GLU A 238 6.19 11.74 21.30
C GLU A 238 6.88 10.40 21.55
N ASN A 239 7.50 9.81 20.53
CA ASN A 239 8.26 8.58 20.68
C ASN A 239 9.56 8.82 21.47
N ASP A 240 10.20 7.74 21.87
CA ASP A 240 11.54 7.81 22.45
C ASP A 240 12.46 8.60 21.50
N PRO A 241 13.17 9.65 21.97
CA PRO A 241 14.06 10.44 21.14
C PRO A 241 15.09 9.65 20.34
N GLU A 242 15.54 8.50 20.87
CA GLU A 242 16.45 7.61 20.14
C GLU A 242 15.79 6.90 18.93
N GLN A 243 14.45 6.86 18.88
CA GLN A 243 13.67 6.27 17.79
C GLN A 243 13.19 7.26 16.75
N ILE A 244 13.33 8.57 17.01
CA ILE A 244 12.83 9.61 16.10
C ILE A 244 13.77 9.73 14.91
N ASN A 245 13.31 9.29 13.75
CA ASN A 245 13.98 9.56 12.50
C ASN A 245 13.50 10.90 11.92
N HIS A 246 14.29 11.95 12.15
CA HIS A 246 14.01 13.29 11.62
C HIS A 246 14.21 13.39 10.10
N GLN A 247 14.89 12.42 9.48
CA GLN A 247 15.08 12.41 8.03
C GLN A 247 13.93 11.66 7.35
N SER A 248 13.19 12.32 6.48
CA SER A 248 12.25 11.66 5.60
C SER A 248 12.79 11.61 4.16
N ARG A 249 12.52 10.50 3.46
CA ARG A 249 12.97 10.30 2.09
C ARG A 249 11.92 10.84 1.12
N LEU A 250 12.39 11.28 -0.07
CA LEU A 250 11.51 11.49 -1.23
C LEU A 250 11.05 10.14 -1.75
N GLY A 251 10.08 9.55 -1.06
CA GLY A 251 9.50 8.26 -1.40
C GLY A 251 8.04 8.21 -1.00
N TRP A 252 7.25 7.42 -1.72
CA TRP A 252 5.83 7.22 -1.44
C TRP A 252 5.57 6.80 0.02
N CYS A 253 6.48 6.06 0.63
CA CYS A 253 6.35 5.61 2.01
C CYS A 253 6.51 6.72 3.07
N CYS A 254 7.04 7.89 2.71
CA CYS A 254 7.30 8.98 3.65
C CYS A 254 6.41 10.20 3.38
N LEU A 255 6.12 11.00 4.40
CA LEU A 255 5.27 12.21 4.32
C LEU A 255 5.80 13.30 3.39
N LEU A 256 7.07 13.27 3.01
CA LEU A 256 7.69 14.29 2.16
C LEU A 256 7.04 14.40 0.78
N TYR A 257 6.36 13.36 0.32
CA TYR A 257 5.67 13.34 -0.97
C TYR A 257 4.41 14.23 -0.98
N THR A 258 3.85 14.54 0.18
CA THR A 258 2.65 15.37 0.33
C THR A 258 2.96 16.80 0.76
N SER A 259 4.23 17.11 1.10
CA SER A 259 4.65 18.46 1.46
C SER A 259 5.32 19.12 0.25
N PRO A 260 4.86 20.32 -0.19
CA PRO A 260 5.51 21.03 -1.26
C PRO A 260 6.97 21.32 -0.89
N SER A 261 7.91 20.86 -1.73
CA SER A 261 9.32 21.17 -1.58
C SER A 261 9.53 22.69 -1.55
N PRO A 262 10.49 23.23 -0.78
CA PRO A 262 10.84 24.64 -0.87
C PRO A 262 11.18 25.09 -2.31
N ARG A 263 11.61 24.16 -3.19
CA ARG A 263 11.85 24.42 -4.62
C ARG A 263 10.56 24.58 -5.42
N ASP A 264 9.47 23.92 -5.01
CA ASP A 264 8.18 24.00 -5.71
C ASP A 264 7.48 25.33 -5.46
N ARG A 265 7.80 26.03 -4.34
CA ARG A 265 7.30 27.39 -4.04
C ARG A 265 7.99 28.48 -4.88
N SER A 266 9.11 28.20 -5.51
CA SER A 266 9.84 29.16 -6.35
C SER A 266 9.42 29.11 -7.83
N LEU A 267 8.49 28.22 -8.18
CA LEU A 267 7.97 28.04 -9.56
C LEU A 267 6.50 28.45 -9.72
N SER A 268 5.89 29.06 -8.69
CA SER A 268 4.52 29.60 -8.72
C SER A 268 4.50 31.12 -8.76
#